data_d00b80e8b70a280937a8e6e4b11b8947
#
_entry.id   d00b80e8b70a280937a8e6e4b11b8947
#
_cell.length_a   1.000
_cell.length_b   1.000
_cell.length_c   1.000
_cell.angle_alpha   90.00
_cell.angle_beta   90.00
_cell.angle_gamma   90.00
#
_symmetry.space_group_name_H-M   'P 1'
#
loop_
_entity.id
_entity.type
_entity.pdbx_description
1 polymer ?
#
loop_
_entity_poly.entity_id
_entity_poly.type
_entity_poly.pdbx_seq_one_letter_code
_entity_poly.pdbx_strand_id
1 'polypeptide(L)'
;MPTGSPAVKATTLTSAPGISKPRRAAAGFTLLELMIVLVIVAVSAGLVSLALRDRSQSHLETEGARLSALLETARTQSRIIGTDVRWEPTTDGTSFRFVGLPARAAAELPTKWLDNDTRAEIVGEPQLLLGPEPLLPAQRVVLRLSNHEIAVGTDGLSPFAIVEGSAATVAAQQP
;
A
#
# COMPACT_ATOMS: atom_id res chain seq x y z
N MET A 1 -44.19 -37.85 -99.91
CA MET A 1 -44.74 -36.76 -99.11
C MET A 1 -45.31 -37.35 -97.88
N PRO A 2 -44.75 -37.15 -96.76
CA PRO A 2 -45.42 -36.42 -95.71
C PRO A 2 -44.38 -35.67 -94.79
N THR A 3 -44.83 -34.62 -94.28
CA THR A 3 -44.25 -33.69 -93.35
C THR A 3 -44.27 -34.21 -91.91
N GLY A 4 -43.13 -34.32 -91.28
CA GLY A 4 -43.02 -34.61 -89.85
C GLY A 4 -42.59 -33.37 -89.10
N SER A 5 -43.47 -32.92 -88.22
CA SER A 5 -43.20 -31.76 -87.33
C SER A 5 -42.46 -32.23 -86.04
N PRO A 6 -41.40 -31.63 -85.57
CA PRO A 6 -40.80 -32.03 -84.32
C PRO A 6 -41.43 -31.32 -83.12
N ALA A 7 -41.71 -32.07 -82.08
CA ALA A 7 -42.23 -31.67 -80.81
C ALA A 7 -41.15 -30.86 -80.01
N VAL A 8 -41.50 -29.68 -79.57
CA VAL A 8 -40.71 -28.89 -78.67
C VAL A 8 -40.86 -29.36 -77.23
N LYS A 9 -39.77 -29.89 -76.61
CA LYS A 9 -39.73 -30.21 -75.19
C LYS A 9 -39.63 -28.94 -74.38
N ALA A 10 -40.62 -28.63 -73.60
CA ALA A 10 -40.56 -27.59 -72.56
C ALA A 10 -39.74 -28.10 -71.43
N THR A 11 -38.64 -27.43 -71.15
CA THR A 11 -37.77 -27.60 -69.97
C THR A 11 -38.32 -26.83 -68.81
N THR A 12 -38.90 -27.52 -67.83
CA THR A 12 -39.37 -26.88 -66.59
C THR A 12 -38.13 -26.56 -65.69
N LEU A 13 -37.84 -25.31 -65.48
CA LEU A 13 -36.83 -24.84 -64.54
C LEU A 13 -37.40 -24.99 -63.14
N THR A 14 -36.92 -25.98 -62.39
CA THR A 14 -37.18 -26.13 -60.94
C THR A 14 -36.37 -25.13 -60.17
N SER A 15 -37.02 -24.10 -59.62
CA SER A 15 -36.43 -23.14 -58.73
C SER A 15 -36.14 -23.84 -57.37
N ALA A 16 -34.88 -23.96 -57.02
CA ALA A 16 -34.47 -24.46 -55.70
C ALA A 16 -34.82 -23.40 -54.63
N PRO A 17 -35.38 -23.83 -53.49
CA PRO A 17 -35.64 -22.89 -52.39
C PRO A 17 -34.32 -22.41 -51.80
N GLY A 18 -34.03 -21.10 -51.86
CA GLY A 18 -32.89 -20.48 -51.27
C GLY A 18 -32.95 -20.60 -49.74
N ILE A 19 -31.95 -21.27 -49.19
CA ILE A 19 -31.75 -21.35 -47.74
C ILE A 19 -31.33 -19.97 -47.27
N SER A 20 -32.26 -19.16 -46.77
CA SER A 20 -32.00 -17.91 -46.09
C SER A 20 -31.33 -18.22 -44.77
N LYS A 21 -30.02 -17.94 -44.68
CA LYS A 21 -29.30 -17.94 -43.38
C LYS A 21 -30.02 -17.00 -42.40
N PRO A 22 -30.36 -17.48 -41.19
CA PRO A 22 -30.96 -16.58 -40.20
C PRO A 22 -29.96 -15.46 -39.92
N ARG A 23 -30.33 -14.21 -40.20
CA ARG A 23 -29.62 -13.03 -39.71
C ARG A 23 -29.69 -13.10 -38.21
N ARG A 24 -28.56 -13.36 -37.56
CA ARG A 24 -28.43 -13.14 -36.11
C ARG A 24 -28.74 -11.68 -35.89
N ALA A 25 -29.87 -11.42 -35.27
CA ALA A 25 -30.19 -10.09 -34.78
C ALA A 25 -29.06 -9.68 -33.83
N ALA A 26 -28.41 -8.57 -34.13
CA ALA A 26 -27.46 -7.97 -33.18
C ALA A 26 -28.27 -7.63 -31.93
N ALA A 27 -28.09 -8.38 -30.85
CA ALA A 27 -28.67 -8.06 -29.56
C ALA A 27 -28.04 -6.74 -29.12
N GLY A 28 -28.80 -5.66 -29.11
CA GLY A 28 -28.40 -4.39 -28.53
C GLY A 28 -28.32 -4.54 -27.01
N PHE A 29 -27.33 -3.89 -26.40
CA PHE A 29 -27.22 -3.80 -24.94
C PHE A 29 -28.47 -3.13 -24.36
N THR A 30 -29.05 -3.74 -23.34
CA THR A 30 -30.16 -3.15 -22.61
C THR A 30 -29.63 -2.12 -21.60
N LEU A 31 -30.44 -1.10 -21.32
CA LEU A 31 -30.10 -0.09 -20.29
C LEU A 31 -29.93 -0.77 -18.91
N LEU A 32 -30.72 -1.80 -18.63
CA LEU A 32 -30.62 -2.58 -17.41
C LEU A 32 -29.27 -3.31 -17.30
N GLU A 33 -28.77 -3.89 -18.40
CA GLU A 33 -27.47 -4.60 -18.44
C GLU A 33 -26.32 -3.61 -18.18
N LEU A 34 -26.39 -2.41 -18.75
CA LEU A 34 -25.40 -1.36 -18.46
C LEU A 34 -25.43 -0.95 -16.99
N MET A 35 -26.63 -0.81 -16.40
CA MET A 35 -26.75 -0.46 -14.97
C MET A 35 -26.17 -1.57 -14.07
N ILE A 36 -26.42 -2.84 -14.38
CA ILE A 36 -25.87 -3.97 -13.60
C ILE A 36 -24.34 -3.98 -13.70
N VAL A 37 -23.79 -3.78 -14.90
CA VAL A 37 -22.33 -3.72 -15.09
C VAL A 37 -21.72 -2.58 -14.29
N LEU A 38 -22.32 -1.38 -14.31
CA LEU A 38 -21.84 -0.24 -13.53
C LEU A 38 -21.88 -0.51 -12.02
N VAL A 39 -22.92 -1.17 -11.52
CA VAL A 39 -23.02 -1.57 -10.10
C VAL A 39 -21.92 -2.56 -9.75
N ILE A 40 -21.68 -3.59 -10.56
CA ILE A 40 -20.63 -4.57 -10.32
C ILE A 40 -19.25 -3.91 -10.30
N VAL A 41 -18.97 -3.00 -11.25
CA VAL A 41 -17.71 -2.26 -11.32
C VAL A 41 -17.55 -1.36 -10.09
N ALA A 42 -18.58 -0.65 -9.67
CA ALA A 42 -18.53 0.21 -8.50
C ALA A 42 -18.26 -0.58 -7.19
N VAL A 43 -18.94 -1.71 -7.01
CA VAL A 43 -18.72 -2.61 -5.85
C VAL A 43 -17.32 -3.20 -5.87
N SER A 44 -16.86 -3.67 -7.04
CA SER A 44 -15.51 -4.23 -7.19
C SER A 44 -14.43 -3.21 -6.89
N ALA A 45 -14.56 -1.98 -7.37
CA ALA A 45 -13.63 -0.89 -7.09
C ALA A 45 -13.59 -0.54 -5.59
N GLY A 46 -14.75 -0.56 -4.92
CA GLY A 46 -14.84 -0.34 -3.47
C GLY A 46 -14.10 -1.41 -2.66
N LEU A 47 -14.26 -2.68 -2.99
CA LEU A 47 -13.58 -3.79 -2.32
C LEU A 47 -12.06 -3.73 -2.48
N VAL A 48 -11.56 -3.41 -3.67
CA VAL A 48 -10.12 -3.24 -3.92
C VAL A 48 -9.55 -2.10 -3.09
N SER A 49 -10.26 -0.97 -3.00
CA SER A 49 -9.82 0.18 -2.20
C SER A 49 -9.69 -0.17 -0.70
N LEU A 50 -10.64 -0.95 -0.18
CA LEU A 50 -10.60 -1.39 1.23
C LEU A 50 -9.43 -2.34 1.49
N ALA A 51 -9.20 -3.32 0.61
CA ALA A 51 -8.10 -4.28 0.75
C ALA A 51 -6.72 -3.61 0.71
N LEU A 52 -6.54 -2.57 -0.10
CA LEU A 52 -5.29 -1.80 -0.16
C LEU A 52 -5.08 -1.00 1.13
N ARG A 53 -6.15 -0.50 1.73
CA ARG A 53 -6.09 0.25 2.99
C ARG A 53 -5.61 -0.63 4.15
N ASP A 54 -6.21 -1.80 4.33
CA ASP A 54 -5.81 -2.75 5.39
C ASP A 54 -4.35 -3.17 5.26
N ARG A 55 -3.86 -3.33 4.03
CA ARG A 55 -2.48 -3.71 3.76
C ARG A 55 -1.48 -2.63 4.18
N SER A 56 -1.74 -1.37 3.85
CA SER A 56 -0.86 -0.25 4.23
C SER A 56 -0.77 -0.07 5.74
N GLN A 57 -1.87 -0.25 6.46
CA GLN A 57 -1.87 -0.21 7.92
C GLN A 57 -1.03 -1.34 8.52
N SER A 58 -1.25 -2.58 8.08
CA SER A 58 -0.49 -3.74 8.57
C SER A 58 1.02 -3.63 8.27
N HIS A 59 1.40 -3.08 7.11
CA HIS A 59 2.80 -2.79 6.79
C HIS A 59 3.37 -1.75 7.74
N LEU A 60 2.63 -0.70 8.03
CA LEU A 60 3.07 0.37 8.92
C LEU A 60 3.23 -0.12 10.37
N GLU A 61 2.32 -0.95 10.87
CA GLU A 61 2.45 -1.60 12.19
C GLU A 61 3.69 -2.50 12.26
N THR A 62 3.96 -3.27 11.21
CA THR A 62 5.17 -4.10 11.10
C THR A 62 6.43 -3.22 11.11
N GLU A 63 6.43 -2.12 10.39
CA GLU A 63 7.54 -1.17 10.37
C GLU A 63 7.75 -0.50 11.74
N GLY A 64 6.66 -0.12 12.41
CA GLY A 64 6.71 0.46 13.76
C GLY A 64 7.27 -0.52 14.80
N ALA A 65 6.85 -1.76 14.76
CA ALA A 65 7.39 -2.81 15.64
C ALA A 65 8.88 -3.07 15.37
N ARG A 66 9.27 -3.10 14.09
CA ARG A 66 10.66 -3.22 13.68
C ARG A 66 11.50 -2.03 14.14
N LEU A 67 11.02 -0.80 13.93
CA LEU A 67 11.73 0.41 14.40
C LEU A 67 11.91 0.39 15.91
N SER A 68 10.87 0.04 16.69
CA SER A 68 10.96 -0.08 18.15
C SER A 68 12.09 -1.04 18.57
N ALA A 69 12.19 -2.20 17.94
CA ALA A 69 13.24 -3.17 18.20
C ALA A 69 14.65 -2.64 17.86
N LEU A 70 14.77 -1.91 16.74
CA LEU A 70 16.02 -1.30 16.32
C LEU A 70 16.48 -0.20 17.28
N LEU A 71 15.56 0.65 17.75
CA LEU A 71 15.85 1.70 18.72
C LEU A 71 16.30 1.12 20.06
N GLU A 72 15.65 0.04 20.55
CA GLU A 72 16.07 -0.64 21.77
C GLU A 72 17.40 -1.37 21.62
N THR A 73 17.69 -1.93 20.45
CA THR A 73 19.00 -2.53 20.15
C THR A 73 20.10 -1.47 20.23
N ALA A 74 19.90 -0.33 19.57
CA ALA A 74 20.85 0.78 19.58
C ALA A 74 21.00 1.39 20.99
N ARG A 75 19.90 1.49 21.77
CA ARG A 75 19.92 1.92 23.17
C ARG A 75 20.74 0.98 24.05
N THR A 76 20.60 -0.33 23.85
CA THR A 76 21.39 -1.33 24.55
C THR A 76 22.87 -1.21 24.21
N GLN A 77 23.22 -1.03 22.93
CA GLN A 77 24.59 -0.80 22.49
C GLN A 77 25.17 0.48 23.09
N SER A 78 24.42 1.59 23.12
CA SER A 78 24.81 2.84 23.73
C SER A 78 25.22 2.66 25.20
N ARG A 79 24.43 1.90 25.98
CA ARG A 79 24.73 1.58 27.38
C ARG A 79 25.98 0.75 27.55
N ILE A 80 26.21 -0.25 26.68
CA ILE A 80 27.38 -1.12 26.70
C ILE A 80 28.68 -0.35 26.45
N ILE A 81 28.65 0.56 25.44
CA ILE A 81 29.83 1.33 25.04
C ILE A 81 30.00 2.63 25.83
N GLY A 82 28.99 3.08 26.58
CA GLY A 82 29.00 4.32 27.36
C GLY A 82 29.08 5.57 26.49
N THR A 83 28.52 5.55 25.26
CA THR A 83 28.60 6.65 24.30
C THR A 83 27.20 7.05 23.83
N ASP A 84 26.99 8.36 23.64
CA ASP A 84 25.75 8.89 23.10
C ASP A 84 25.45 8.31 21.72
N VAL A 85 24.31 7.66 21.60
CA VAL A 85 23.78 7.18 20.33
C VAL A 85 22.51 7.93 20.02
N ARG A 86 22.36 8.32 18.76
CA ARG A 86 21.22 9.08 18.24
C ARG A 86 20.67 8.39 17.01
N TRP A 87 19.39 8.53 16.83
CA TRP A 87 18.71 8.11 15.61
C TRP A 87 18.15 9.31 14.88
N GLU A 88 18.39 9.40 13.59
CA GLU A 88 17.98 10.51 12.73
C GLU A 88 17.36 10.00 11.44
N PRO A 89 16.13 10.44 11.08
CA PRO A 89 15.64 10.26 9.73
C PRO A 89 16.39 11.18 8.77
N THR A 90 16.44 10.82 7.49
CA THR A 90 16.86 11.75 6.43
C THR A 90 15.87 12.92 6.33
N THR A 91 16.30 14.03 5.73
CA THR A 91 15.46 15.24 5.60
C THR A 91 14.12 14.98 4.92
N ASP A 92 14.06 14.02 4.01
CA ASP A 92 12.85 13.58 3.32
C ASP A 92 12.11 12.43 4.03
N GLY A 93 12.67 11.93 5.15
CA GLY A 93 12.14 10.81 5.93
C GLY A 93 12.18 9.44 5.25
N THR A 94 12.80 9.32 4.05
CA THR A 94 12.82 8.08 3.26
C THR A 94 13.79 7.03 3.75
N SER A 95 14.71 7.40 4.61
CA SER A 95 15.69 6.53 5.26
C SER A 95 16.09 7.10 6.62
N PHE A 96 16.93 6.40 7.33
CA PHE A 96 17.38 6.82 8.65
C PHE A 96 18.81 6.32 8.91
N ARG A 97 19.43 6.86 9.96
CA ARG A 97 20.76 6.43 10.41
C ARG A 97 20.88 6.45 11.92
N PHE A 98 21.83 5.67 12.40
CA PHE A 98 22.29 5.71 13.79
C PHE A 98 23.64 6.40 13.86
N VAL A 99 23.74 7.41 14.70
CA VAL A 99 24.97 8.22 14.91
C VAL A 99 25.53 7.92 16.30
N GLY A 100 26.85 7.73 16.40
CA GLY A 100 27.51 7.41 17.66
C GLY A 100 27.79 5.92 17.88
N LEU A 101 27.24 5.03 17.07
CA LEU A 101 27.57 3.60 17.11
C LEU A 101 28.95 3.33 16.50
N PRO A 102 29.71 2.33 17.02
CA PRO A 102 30.89 1.81 16.34
C PRO A 102 30.54 1.32 14.94
N ALA A 103 31.45 1.50 13.99
CA ALA A 103 31.21 1.20 12.56
C ALA A 103 30.69 -0.24 12.33
N ARG A 104 31.20 -1.22 13.09
CA ARG A 104 30.74 -2.61 13.01
C ARG A 104 29.29 -2.77 13.44
N ALA A 105 28.90 -2.19 14.57
CA ALA A 105 27.53 -2.25 15.07
C ALA A 105 26.56 -1.47 14.17
N ALA A 106 27.00 -0.32 13.67
CA ALA A 106 26.20 0.47 12.72
C ALA A 106 25.95 -0.27 11.40
N ALA A 107 26.91 -1.06 10.92
CA ALA A 107 26.80 -1.84 9.68
C ALA A 107 25.79 -3.02 9.79
N GLU A 108 25.50 -3.49 11.01
CA GLU A 108 24.54 -4.57 11.26
C GLU A 108 23.09 -4.06 11.32
N LEU A 109 22.91 -2.74 11.50
CA LEU A 109 21.58 -2.15 11.58
C LEU A 109 21.11 -1.65 10.20
N PRO A 110 19.87 -1.95 9.84
CA PRO A 110 19.31 -1.42 8.59
C PRO A 110 19.12 0.10 8.69
N THR A 111 19.18 0.76 7.54
CA THR A 111 19.01 2.22 7.39
C THR A 111 17.84 2.59 6.49
N LYS A 112 17.12 1.60 5.96
CA LYS A 112 15.99 1.79 5.05
C LYS A 112 14.71 1.19 5.61
N TRP A 113 13.61 1.76 5.22
CA TRP A 113 12.29 1.22 5.48
C TRP A 113 12.05 -0.05 4.67
N LEU A 114 11.11 -0.89 5.12
CA LEU A 114 10.65 -2.07 4.36
C LEU A 114 9.86 -1.64 3.13
N ASP A 115 9.10 -0.56 3.27
CA ASP A 115 8.37 0.06 2.16
C ASP A 115 9.00 1.43 1.84
N ASN A 116 9.36 1.65 0.58
CA ASN A 116 10.05 2.86 0.13
C ASN A 116 9.18 4.14 0.24
N ASP A 117 7.87 3.98 0.37
CA ASP A 117 6.94 5.08 0.54
C ASP A 117 6.72 5.46 2.01
N THR A 118 7.29 4.70 2.94
CA THR A 118 7.29 5.04 4.37
C THR A 118 8.10 6.31 4.61
N ARG A 119 7.56 7.19 5.43
CA ARG A 119 8.20 8.45 5.87
C ARG A 119 8.20 8.53 7.38
N ALA A 120 9.28 9.06 7.94
CA ALA A 120 9.41 9.27 9.38
C ALA A 120 9.65 10.74 9.70
N GLU A 121 9.03 11.21 10.77
CA GLU A 121 9.19 12.55 11.31
C GLU A 121 9.24 12.47 12.84
N ILE A 122 10.27 13.09 13.46
CA ILE A 122 10.38 13.17 14.92
C ILE A 122 9.56 14.37 15.40
N VAL A 123 8.82 14.17 16.46
CA VAL A 123 8.00 15.25 17.06
C VAL A 123 8.84 16.06 18.03
N GLY A 124 8.99 17.35 17.72
CA GLY A 124 9.65 18.34 18.59
C GLY A 124 11.16 18.47 18.40
N GLU A 125 11.88 17.39 18.29
CA GLU A 125 13.35 17.37 18.20
C GLU A 125 13.82 16.84 16.85
N PRO A 126 15.01 17.22 16.37
CA PRO A 126 15.52 16.73 15.08
C PRO A 126 16.07 15.29 15.13
N GLN A 127 16.26 14.73 16.32
CA GLN A 127 16.87 13.42 16.54
C GLN A 127 16.34 12.76 17.81
N LEU A 128 16.31 11.42 17.84
CA LEU A 128 16.03 10.67 19.06
C LEU A 128 17.33 10.40 19.79
N LEU A 129 17.33 10.58 21.10
CA LEU A 129 18.44 10.19 22.01
C LEU A 129 18.22 8.77 22.49
N LEU A 130 19.24 7.92 22.39
CA LEU A 130 19.17 6.50 22.74
C LEU A 130 20.02 6.09 23.95
N GLY A 131 20.57 7.04 24.68
CA GLY A 131 21.37 6.82 25.88
C GLY A 131 22.78 7.37 25.72
N PRO A 132 23.72 7.08 26.66
CA PRO A 132 23.78 5.95 27.60
C PRO A 132 22.97 6.11 28.91
N GLU A 133 22.39 7.27 29.16
CA GLU A 133 21.65 7.53 30.40
C GLU A 133 20.50 6.54 30.59
N PRO A 134 20.25 6.09 31.84
CA PRO A 134 19.13 5.20 32.15
C PRO A 134 17.76 5.87 31.91
N LEU A 135 17.67 7.16 32.13
CA LEU A 135 16.47 7.95 31.94
C LEU A 135 16.65 8.83 30.71
N LEU A 136 15.72 8.70 29.78
CA LEU A 136 15.66 9.53 28.57
C LEU A 136 14.48 10.51 28.69
N PRO A 137 14.47 11.63 27.95
CA PRO A 137 13.26 12.40 27.80
C PRO A 137 12.20 11.57 27.07
N ALA A 138 10.92 11.91 27.26
CA ALA A 138 9.86 11.38 26.44
C ALA A 138 10.09 11.77 24.97
N GLN A 139 10.05 10.81 24.08
CA GLN A 139 10.37 10.99 22.65
C GLN A 139 9.38 10.24 21.79
N ARG A 140 9.13 10.78 20.61
CA ARG A 140 8.16 10.20 19.67
C ARG A 140 8.59 10.44 18.24
N VAL A 141 8.39 9.43 17.40
CA VAL A 141 8.50 9.50 15.95
C VAL A 141 7.19 9.05 15.31
N VAL A 142 6.74 9.76 14.33
CA VAL A 142 5.54 9.44 13.53
C VAL A 142 6.00 8.80 12.23
N LEU A 143 5.49 7.61 11.94
CA LEU A 143 5.65 6.93 10.67
C LEU A 143 4.39 7.13 9.84
N ARG A 144 4.56 7.44 8.56
CA ARG A 144 3.47 7.63 7.60
C ARG A 144 3.66 6.75 6.37
N LEU A 145 2.57 6.15 5.93
CA LEU A 145 2.50 5.38 4.68
C LEU A 145 1.12 5.59 4.06
N SER A 146 1.08 6.14 2.87
CA SER A 146 -0.18 6.53 2.21
C SER A 146 -1.01 7.47 3.11
N ASN A 147 -2.20 7.05 3.51
CA ASN A 147 -3.12 7.81 4.38
C ASN A 147 -3.12 7.32 5.84
N HIS A 148 -2.16 6.47 6.22
CA HIS A 148 -2.05 5.92 7.56
C HIS A 148 -0.85 6.50 8.29
N GLU A 149 -1.00 6.68 9.59
CA GLU A 149 0.09 7.06 10.46
C GLU A 149 0.04 6.25 11.75
N ILE A 150 1.21 5.95 12.29
CA ILE A 150 1.40 5.41 13.63
C ILE A 150 2.50 6.19 14.33
N ALA A 151 2.51 6.16 15.65
CA ALA A 151 3.57 6.73 16.43
C ALA A 151 4.36 5.63 17.15
N VAL A 152 5.68 5.76 17.16
CA VAL A 152 6.59 4.97 17.99
C VAL A 152 7.23 5.92 19.00
N GLY A 153 7.21 5.56 20.27
CA GLY A 153 7.73 6.46 21.29
C GLY A 153 8.07 5.78 22.61
N THR A 154 8.65 6.56 23.50
CA THR A 154 8.94 6.20 24.90
C THR A 154 8.55 7.37 25.80
N ASP A 155 8.16 7.07 27.03
CA ASP A 155 8.02 8.04 28.12
C ASP A 155 9.34 8.33 28.85
N GLY A 156 10.43 7.69 28.38
CA GLY A 156 11.77 7.77 28.97
C GLY A 156 12.08 6.64 29.97
N LEU A 157 11.07 6.01 30.54
CA LEU A 157 11.20 4.88 31.47
C LEU A 157 10.96 3.54 30.79
N SER A 158 9.90 3.48 29.96
CA SER A 158 9.49 2.32 29.21
C SER A 158 10.30 2.16 27.92
N PRO A 159 10.40 0.93 27.38
CA PRO A 159 10.96 0.71 26.06
C PRO A 159 10.21 1.47 24.97
N PHE A 160 10.87 1.73 23.84
CA PHE A 160 10.19 2.23 22.66
C PHE A 160 9.12 1.23 22.19
N ALA A 161 7.91 1.71 21.97
CA ALA A 161 6.78 0.92 21.53
C ALA A 161 5.88 1.73 20.59
N ILE A 162 5.03 1.03 19.86
CA ILE A 162 3.93 1.70 19.15
C ILE A 162 2.99 2.30 20.20
N VAL A 163 2.76 3.60 20.12
CA VAL A 163 1.84 4.33 21.00
C VAL A 163 0.58 4.70 20.25
N GLU A 164 -0.56 4.40 20.85
CA GLU A 164 -1.85 4.82 20.31
C GLU A 164 -2.00 6.34 20.47
N GLY A 165 -2.29 7.03 19.39
CA GLY A 165 -2.54 8.47 19.38
C GLY A 165 -1.90 9.14 18.17
N SER A 166 -2.74 9.62 17.27
CA SER A 166 -2.34 10.47 16.15
C SER A 166 -1.60 11.71 16.66
N ALA A 167 -0.68 12.25 15.86
CA ALA A 167 0.06 13.48 16.13
C ALA A 167 -0.86 14.67 16.54
N ALA A 168 -2.13 14.62 16.17
CA ALA A 168 -3.13 15.64 16.50
C ALA A 168 -3.45 15.76 18.01
N THR A 169 -3.27 14.68 18.80
CA THR A 169 -3.62 14.70 20.23
C THR A 169 -2.55 15.37 21.10
N VAL A 170 -1.32 15.47 20.61
CA VAL A 170 -0.18 16.03 21.40
C VAL A 170 -0.09 17.54 21.32
N ALA A 171 -0.52 18.15 20.22
CA ALA A 171 -0.58 19.60 20.10
C ALA A 171 -1.58 20.26 21.08
N ALA A 172 -2.52 19.47 21.61
CA ALA A 172 -3.54 19.95 22.55
C ALA A 172 -3.14 19.82 24.04
N GLN A 173 -1.98 19.24 24.37
CA GLN A 173 -1.53 18.99 25.74
C GLN A 173 -0.28 19.76 26.16
N GLN A 174 0.15 20.76 25.40
CA GLN A 174 1.17 21.70 25.87
C GLN A 174 0.47 22.82 26.66
N PRO A 175 0.85 23.01 27.94
CA PRO A 175 0.33 24.08 28.77
C PRO A 175 0.75 25.46 28.30
#